data_b52e34877fb7dd871528c0630db6daa9
#
_entry.id   b52e34877fb7dd871528c0630db6daa9
#
_cell.length_a   1.000
_cell.length_b   1.000
_cell.length_c   1.000
_cell.angle_alpha   90.00
_cell.angle_beta   90.00
_cell.angle_gamma   90.00
#
_symmetry.space_group_name_H-M   'P 1'
#
loop_
_entity.id
_entity.type
_entity.pdbx_description
1 polymer ?
#
loop_
_entity_poly.entity_id
_entity_poly.type
_entity_poly.pdbx_seq_one_letter_code
_entity_poly.pdbx_strand_id
1 'polypeptide(L)'
;MAQKLWEKNVQVNAEIDRFTVGRDREMDMYLAKYDVLGSMAHITMLESIGLLTSDELKILLEELKNIYASVERGEFVIEDGIEDVHSQVELMLTRRLGDVGKKIHSGRSRNDQVLVDLKLFIRAQLKSVAEAVERLFHVLISQSNRYKDVLMPGYTHLQIAMPSSFGLWFGAYAESLVDDMMFLQAAYKTCNRNPLGSAAGYGSSFPLDREMTTRLLGFDSMNYNVVYAQMGRGK
;
A
#
# COMPACT_ATOMS: atom_id res chain seq x y z
N MET A 1 18.81 -5.53 -23.46
CA MET A 1 17.42 -5.04 -23.52
C MET A 1 16.65 -5.80 -22.46
N ALA A 2 15.93 -5.10 -21.60
CA ALA A 2 15.10 -5.74 -20.59
C ALA A 2 13.93 -6.45 -21.30
N GLN A 3 13.81 -7.74 -21.08
CA GLN A 3 12.78 -8.57 -21.71
C GLN A 3 11.57 -8.60 -20.77
N LYS A 4 10.38 -8.19 -21.26
CA LYS A 4 9.13 -8.29 -20.49
C LYS A 4 8.83 -9.78 -20.26
N LEU A 5 8.35 -10.14 -19.06
CA LEU A 5 8.05 -11.54 -18.65
C LEU A 5 7.14 -12.30 -19.65
N TRP A 6 6.34 -11.59 -20.41
CA TRP A 6 5.40 -12.11 -21.40
C TRP A 6 5.77 -11.79 -22.87
N GLU A 7 6.97 -11.25 -23.10
CA GLU A 7 7.43 -10.84 -24.43
C GLU A 7 7.70 -12.06 -25.32
N LYS A 8 7.01 -12.11 -26.45
CA LYS A 8 7.15 -13.17 -27.47
C LYS A 8 8.10 -12.76 -28.61
N ASN A 9 9.21 -12.07 -28.34
CA ASN A 9 10.17 -11.59 -29.35
C ASN A 9 9.56 -10.68 -30.44
N VAL A 10 8.48 -9.97 -30.14
CA VAL A 10 7.87 -8.97 -31.01
C VAL A 10 8.20 -7.59 -30.46
N GLN A 11 8.81 -6.75 -31.29
CA GLN A 11 9.11 -5.37 -30.92
C GLN A 11 7.79 -4.60 -30.71
N VAL A 12 7.51 -4.18 -29.47
CA VAL A 12 6.31 -3.42 -29.13
C VAL A 12 6.46 -2.00 -29.69
N ASN A 13 5.44 -1.49 -30.36
CA ASN A 13 5.40 -0.10 -30.81
C ASN A 13 5.44 0.83 -29.59
N ALA A 14 6.34 1.83 -29.60
CA ALA A 14 6.53 2.76 -28.51
C ALA A 14 5.26 3.57 -28.15
N GLU A 15 4.38 3.85 -29.12
CA GLU A 15 3.10 4.52 -28.87
C GLU A 15 2.11 3.62 -28.14
N ILE A 16 2.08 2.34 -28.50
CA ILE A 16 1.26 1.33 -27.80
C ILE A 16 1.78 1.12 -26.38
N ASP A 17 3.09 1.04 -26.18
CA ASP A 17 3.70 0.92 -24.87
C ASP A 17 3.32 2.13 -23.98
N ARG A 18 3.45 3.35 -24.50
CA ARG A 18 3.05 4.56 -23.81
C ARG A 18 1.56 4.59 -23.44
N PHE A 19 0.71 4.11 -24.34
CA PHE A 19 -0.74 4.06 -24.12
C PHE A 19 -1.12 3.02 -23.06
N THR A 20 -0.50 1.85 -23.07
CA THR A 20 -0.82 0.74 -22.16
C THR A 20 -0.22 0.92 -20.77
N VAL A 21 1.00 1.44 -20.67
CA VAL A 21 1.68 1.69 -19.38
C VAL A 21 1.19 2.99 -18.74
N GLY A 22 0.88 4.02 -19.54
CA GLY A 22 0.39 5.30 -19.04
C GLY A 22 1.36 5.93 -18.03
N ARG A 23 0.84 6.20 -16.82
CA ARG A 23 1.61 6.76 -15.68
C ARG A 23 1.97 5.71 -14.63
N ASP A 24 1.86 4.43 -14.93
CA ASP A 24 2.05 3.36 -13.95
C ASP A 24 3.45 3.43 -13.33
N ARG A 25 4.50 3.64 -14.11
CA ARG A 25 5.87 3.78 -13.59
C ARG A 25 6.01 4.90 -12.54
N GLU A 26 5.34 6.03 -12.76
CA GLU A 26 5.34 7.16 -11.82
C GLU A 26 4.56 6.82 -10.54
N MET A 27 3.39 6.24 -10.69
CA MET A 27 2.52 5.90 -9.57
C MET A 27 3.06 4.73 -8.75
N ASP A 28 3.65 3.74 -9.38
CA ASP A 28 4.23 2.56 -8.74
C ASP A 28 5.41 2.89 -7.83
N MET A 29 6.07 4.02 -8.05
CA MET A 29 7.13 4.48 -7.12
C MET A 29 6.62 4.65 -5.69
N TYR A 30 5.34 5.02 -5.51
CA TYR A 30 4.72 5.07 -4.17
C TYR A 30 4.52 3.69 -3.55
N LEU A 31 4.48 2.64 -4.36
CA LEU A 31 4.27 1.26 -3.94
C LEU A 31 5.59 0.50 -3.72
N ALA A 32 6.72 1.01 -4.21
CA ALA A 32 7.99 0.29 -4.26
C ALA A 32 8.42 -0.34 -2.92
N LYS A 33 8.36 0.41 -1.83
CA LYS A 33 8.71 -0.13 -0.51
C LYS A 33 7.76 -1.22 -0.03
N TYR A 34 6.48 -1.14 -0.42
CA TYR A 34 5.46 -2.11 -0.02
C TYR A 34 5.55 -3.39 -0.84
N ASP A 35 5.92 -3.30 -2.11
CA ASP A 35 6.23 -4.46 -2.95
C ASP A 35 7.41 -5.26 -2.37
N VAL A 36 8.47 -4.57 -1.96
CA VAL A 36 9.61 -5.22 -1.31
C VAL A 36 9.19 -5.90 -0.01
N LEU A 37 8.40 -5.25 0.85
CA LEU A 37 7.90 -5.84 2.10
C LEU A 37 6.99 -7.05 1.84
N GLY A 38 6.07 -6.93 0.90
CA GLY A 38 5.19 -8.03 0.48
C GLY A 38 6.00 -9.21 -0.05
N SER A 39 7.02 -8.92 -0.84
CA SER A 39 7.94 -9.92 -1.40
C SER A 39 8.78 -10.62 -0.31
N MET A 40 9.28 -9.89 0.69
CA MET A 40 10.00 -10.48 1.83
C MET A 40 9.13 -11.46 2.62
N ALA A 41 7.88 -11.08 2.90
CA ALA A 41 6.93 -11.97 3.57
C ALA A 41 6.59 -13.19 2.71
N HIS A 42 6.42 -13.00 1.41
CA HIS A 42 6.12 -14.08 0.47
C HIS A 42 7.23 -15.12 0.39
N ILE A 43 8.49 -14.70 0.18
CA ILE A 43 9.62 -15.65 0.09
C ILE A 43 9.88 -16.37 1.42
N THR A 44 9.62 -15.71 2.56
CA THR A 44 9.71 -16.36 3.87
C THR A 44 8.67 -17.47 4.00
N MET A 45 7.47 -17.25 3.50
CA MET A 45 6.44 -18.28 3.41
C MET A 45 6.83 -19.38 2.41
N LEU A 46 7.40 -19.05 1.24
CA LEU A 46 7.83 -20.05 0.26
C LEU A 46 8.87 -21.03 0.83
N GLU A 47 9.78 -20.55 1.66
CA GLU A 47 10.74 -21.42 2.35
C GLU A 47 10.04 -22.35 3.33
N SER A 48 9.08 -21.85 4.12
CA SER A 48 8.35 -22.66 5.10
C SER A 48 7.56 -23.81 4.49
N ILE A 49 7.18 -23.69 3.22
CA ILE A 49 6.45 -24.73 2.47
C ILE A 49 7.38 -25.54 1.52
N GLY A 50 8.70 -25.34 1.61
CA GLY A 50 9.71 -26.10 0.87
C GLY A 50 9.89 -25.72 -0.61
N LEU A 51 9.38 -24.57 -1.06
CA LEU A 51 9.60 -24.04 -2.41
C LEU A 51 10.90 -23.24 -2.54
N LEU A 52 11.48 -22.82 -1.42
CA LEU A 52 12.82 -22.25 -1.31
C LEU A 52 13.62 -23.04 -0.27
N THR A 53 14.92 -23.11 -0.46
CA THR A 53 15.84 -23.56 0.60
C THR A 53 16.14 -22.40 1.56
N SER A 54 16.61 -22.70 2.76
CA SER A 54 16.99 -21.68 3.75
C SER A 54 18.15 -20.80 3.24
N ASP A 55 19.07 -21.34 2.44
CA ASP A 55 20.16 -20.57 1.82
C ASP A 55 19.63 -19.61 0.75
N GLU A 56 18.69 -20.07 -0.10
CA GLU A 56 18.04 -19.21 -1.09
C GLU A 56 17.24 -18.10 -0.42
N LEU A 57 16.51 -18.39 0.65
CA LEU A 57 15.79 -17.38 1.44
C LEU A 57 16.74 -16.30 1.96
N LYS A 58 17.89 -16.73 2.53
CA LYS A 58 18.87 -15.81 3.12
C LYS A 58 19.39 -14.80 2.10
N ILE A 59 19.83 -15.26 0.92
CA ILE A 59 20.38 -14.38 -0.11
C ILE A 59 19.30 -13.49 -0.75
N LEU A 60 18.07 -14.00 -0.91
CA LEU A 60 16.93 -13.21 -1.39
C LEU A 60 16.55 -12.11 -0.40
N LEU A 61 16.48 -12.43 0.91
CA LEU A 61 16.18 -11.43 1.95
C LEU A 61 17.26 -10.35 2.04
N GLU A 62 18.53 -10.72 1.89
CA GLU A 62 19.63 -9.75 1.89
C GLU A 62 19.49 -8.77 0.72
N GLU A 63 19.24 -9.29 -0.49
CA GLU A 63 19.08 -8.43 -1.67
C GLU A 63 17.81 -7.59 -1.60
N LEU A 64 16.67 -8.13 -1.13
CA LEU A 64 15.47 -7.34 -0.92
C LEU A 64 15.67 -6.22 0.11
N LYS A 65 16.46 -6.43 1.16
CA LYS A 65 16.84 -5.37 2.11
C LYS A 65 17.66 -4.28 1.43
N ASN A 66 18.58 -4.64 0.52
CA ASN A 66 19.34 -3.67 -0.26
C ASN A 66 18.43 -2.84 -1.17
N ILE A 67 17.48 -3.50 -1.85
CA ILE A 67 16.48 -2.82 -2.68
C ILE A 67 15.61 -1.88 -1.82
N TYR A 68 15.11 -2.35 -0.67
CA TYR A 68 14.36 -1.53 0.27
C TYR A 68 15.14 -0.27 0.69
N ALA A 69 16.41 -0.44 1.06
CA ALA A 69 17.26 0.67 1.43
C ALA A 69 17.48 1.66 0.27
N SER A 70 17.54 1.19 -0.97
CA SER A 70 17.63 2.09 -2.15
C SER A 70 16.33 2.86 -2.38
N VAL A 71 15.17 2.25 -2.12
CA VAL A 71 13.87 2.94 -2.17
C VAL A 71 13.81 4.04 -1.10
N GLU A 72 14.19 3.75 0.13
CA GLU A 72 14.17 4.73 1.23
C GLU A 72 15.15 5.91 0.99
N ARG A 73 16.25 5.68 0.26
CA ARG A 73 17.17 6.75 -0.15
C ARG A 73 16.74 7.51 -1.39
N GLY A 74 15.65 7.12 -2.06
CA GLY A 74 15.19 7.70 -3.31
C GLY A 74 16.08 7.37 -4.53
N GLU A 75 16.85 6.29 -4.45
CA GLU A 75 17.77 5.83 -5.50
C GLU A 75 17.13 4.74 -6.40
N PHE A 76 16.02 4.18 -5.98
CA PHE A 76 15.28 3.17 -6.77
C PHE A 76 14.59 3.84 -7.96
N VAL A 77 14.71 3.23 -9.13
CA VAL A 77 14.11 3.72 -10.38
C VAL A 77 13.55 2.54 -11.15
N ILE A 78 12.36 2.70 -11.73
CA ILE A 78 11.83 1.77 -12.72
C ILE A 78 12.46 2.11 -14.07
N GLU A 79 13.30 1.21 -14.58
CA GLU A 79 14.08 1.42 -15.81
C GLU A 79 13.17 1.55 -17.04
N ASP A 80 13.65 2.28 -18.05
CA ASP A 80 12.97 2.35 -19.34
C ASP A 80 12.80 0.95 -19.96
N GLY A 81 11.59 0.67 -20.42
CA GLY A 81 11.22 -0.65 -20.96
C GLY A 81 10.71 -1.63 -19.90
N ILE A 82 10.78 -1.29 -18.60
CA ILE A 82 10.13 -2.02 -17.53
C ILE A 82 8.73 -1.43 -17.30
N GLU A 83 7.75 -2.30 -17.12
CA GLU A 83 6.34 -1.91 -17.06
C GLU A 83 5.95 -1.34 -15.68
N ASP A 84 6.38 -2.00 -14.61
CA ASP A 84 5.92 -1.78 -13.24
C ASP A 84 7.02 -2.06 -12.20
N VAL A 85 6.74 -1.73 -10.95
CA VAL A 85 7.62 -1.96 -9.81
C VAL A 85 7.94 -3.43 -9.59
N HIS A 86 6.97 -4.31 -9.81
CA HIS A 86 7.13 -5.76 -9.61
C HIS A 86 8.18 -6.32 -10.55
N SER A 87 8.10 -5.94 -11.83
CA SER A 87 9.09 -6.32 -12.85
C SER A 87 10.46 -5.75 -12.56
N GLN A 88 10.54 -4.52 -12.03
CA GLN A 88 11.82 -3.92 -11.67
C GLN A 88 12.50 -4.67 -10.52
N VAL A 89 11.76 -5.01 -9.46
CA VAL A 89 12.28 -5.77 -8.33
C VAL A 89 12.75 -7.15 -8.77
N GLU A 90 11.94 -7.88 -9.56
CA GLU A 90 12.31 -9.19 -10.09
C GLU A 90 13.54 -9.11 -11.00
N LEU A 91 13.65 -8.08 -11.85
CA LEU A 91 14.82 -7.86 -12.70
C LEU A 91 16.09 -7.64 -11.88
N MET A 92 16.03 -6.81 -10.83
CA MET A 92 17.17 -6.55 -9.94
C MET A 92 17.61 -7.84 -9.24
N LEU A 93 16.68 -8.61 -8.71
CA LEU A 93 16.97 -9.90 -8.09
C LEU A 93 17.58 -10.89 -9.10
N THR A 94 17.01 -10.98 -10.31
CA THR A 94 17.50 -11.89 -11.35
C THR A 94 18.89 -11.50 -11.85
N ARG A 95 19.19 -10.21 -11.98
CA ARG A 95 20.54 -9.75 -12.37
C ARG A 95 21.60 -10.11 -11.34
N ARG A 96 21.25 -10.10 -10.04
CA ARG A 96 22.20 -10.40 -8.97
C ARG A 96 22.28 -11.85 -8.57
N LEU A 97 21.15 -12.55 -8.60
CA LEU A 97 21.02 -13.90 -8.02
C LEU A 97 20.69 -14.96 -9.09
N GLY A 98 20.57 -14.58 -10.36
CA GLY A 98 20.25 -15.51 -11.45
C GLY A 98 18.88 -16.18 -11.26
N ASP A 99 18.81 -17.49 -11.45
CA ASP A 99 17.54 -18.24 -11.38
C ASP A 99 16.90 -18.25 -10.00
N VAL A 100 17.68 -18.05 -8.94
CA VAL A 100 17.13 -17.91 -7.58
C VAL A 100 16.26 -16.66 -7.48
N GLY A 101 16.67 -15.55 -8.13
CA GLY A 101 15.90 -14.31 -8.17
C GLY A 101 14.52 -14.47 -8.80
N LYS A 102 14.36 -15.34 -9.79
CA LYS A 102 13.09 -15.63 -10.46
C LYS A 102 12.08 -16.35 -9.56
N LYS A 103 12.56 -17.10 -8.56
CA LYS A 103 11.69 -17.86 -7.65
C LYS A 103 10.76 -17.00 -6.81
N ILE A 104 11.03 -15.70 -6.68
CA ILE A 104 10.19 -14.74 -5.94
C ILE A 104 8.75 -14.73 -6.45
N HIS A 105 8.52 -15.05 -7.72
CA HIS A 105 7.20 -15.05 -8.33
C HIS A 105 6.42 -16.37 -8.15
N SER A 106 7.03 -17.40 -7.55
CA SER A 106 6.41 -18.73 -7.38
C SER A 106 5.12 -18.64 -6.56
N GLY A 107 4.03 -19.22 -7.06
CA GLY A 107 2.73 -19.26 -6.38
C GLY A 107 2.01 -17.91 -6.26
N ARG A 108 2.49 -16.87 -6.93
CA ARG A 108 1.97 -15.50 -6.88
C ARG A 108 1.54 -15.02 -8.27
N SER A 109 0.66 -14.04 -8.31
CA SER A 109 0.33 -13.26 -9.50
C SER A 109 0.61 -11.79 -9.25
N ARG A 110 0.82 -11.00 -10.31
CA ARG A 110 0.83 -9.52 -10.19
C ARG A 110 -0.46 -8.99 -9.57
N ASN A 111 -1.58 -9.68 -9.76
CA ASN A 111 -2.87 -9.26 -9.22
C ASN A 111 -2.89 -9.23 -7.68
N ASP A 112 -2.45 -10.29 -7.00
CA ASP A 112 -2.41 -10.31 -5.53
C ASP A 112 -1.20 -9.56 -4.98
N GLN A 113 -0.13 -9.44 -5.76
CA GLN A 113 1.04 -8.64 -5.44
C GLN A 113 0.68 -7.15 -5.35
N VAL A 114 0.09 -6.56 -6.40
CA VAL A 114 -0.33 -5.15 -6.37
C VAL A 114 -1.39 -4.89 -5.30
N LEU A 115 -2.24 -5.87 -5.00
CA LEU A 115 -3.24 -5.72 -3.94
C LEU A 115 -2.63 -5.62 -2.55
N VAL A 116 -1.63 -6.43 -2.22
CA VAL A 116 -0.95 -6.34 -0.93
C VAL A 116 -0.21 -5.03 -0.79
N ASP A 117 0.44 -4.57 -1.86
CA ASP A 117 1.14 -3.28 -1.87
C ASP A 117 0.18 -2.11 -1.63
N LEU A 118 -0.94 -2.08 -2.35
CA LEU A 118 -1.98 -1.07 -2.16
C LEU A 118 -2.54 -1.07 -0.73
N LYS A 119 -2.81 -2.23 -0.14
CA LYS A 119 -3.33 -2.31 1.23
C LYS A 119 -2.29 -1.87 2.27
N LEU A 120 -1.03 -2.20 2.08
CA LEU A 120 0.07 -1.72 2.93
C LEU A 120 0.23 -0.20 2.80
N PHE A 121 0.21 0.31 1.57
CA PHE A 121 0.27 1.75 1.27
C PHE A 121 -0.92 2.51 1.89
N ILE A 122 -2.16 2.08 1.61
CA ILE A 122 -3.37 2.72 2.14
C ILE A 122 -3.35 2.71 3.67
N ARG A 123 -2.98 1.58 4.29
CA ARG A 123 -2.86 1.47 5.74
C ARG A 123 -1.88 2.50 6.33
N ALA A 124 -0.74 2.72 5.67
CA ALA A 124 0.23 3.72 6.08
C ALA A 124 -0.30 5.15 5.89
N GLN A 125 -0.96 5.43 4.75
CA GLN A 125 -1.54 6.75 4.48
C GLN A 125 -2.67 7.09 5.45
N LEU A 126 -3.55 6.13 5.78
CA LEU A 126 -4.60 6.34 6.78
C LEU A 126 -4.05 6.70 8.16
N LYS A 127 -2.92 6.10 8.58
CA LYS A 127 -2.23 6.49 9.81
C LYS A 127 -1.70 7.93 9.74
N SER A 128 -1.08 8.29 8.64
CA SER A 128 -0.58 9.67 8.43
C SER A 128 -1.70 10.70 8.43
N VAL A 129 -2.86 10.37 7.83
CA VAL A 129 -4.06 11.22 7.90
C VAL A 129 -4.56 11.35 9.34
N ALA A 130 -4.63 10.25 10.10
CA ALA A 130 -5.03 10.28 11.51
C ALA A 130 -4.16 11.23 12.35
N GLU A 131 -2.84 11.14 12.18
CA GLU A 131 -1.89 12.04 12.86
C GLU A 131 -2.08 13.52 12.46
N ALA A 132 -2.41 13.77 11.19
CA ALA A 132 -2.68 15.13 10.73
C ALA A 132 -3.99 15.68 11.31
N VAL A 133 -5.03 14.86 11.40
CA VAL A 133 -6.31 15.20 12.03
C VAL A 133 -6.12 15.47 13.52
N GLU A 134 -5.36 14.64 14.22
CA GLU A 134 -5.04 14.84 15.64
C GLU A 134 -4.37 16.20 15.87
N ARG A 135 -3.37 16.55 15.05
CA ARG A 135 -2.72 17.88 15.14
C ARG A 135 -3.72 19.02 14.93
N LEU A 136 -4.59 18.91 13.90
CA LEU A 136 -5.61 19.92 13.63
C LEU A 136 -6.62 20.02 14.79
N PHE A 137 -7.07 18.90 15.32
CA PHE A 137 -7.96 18.83 16.47
C PHE A 137 -7.40 19.60 17.67
N HIS A 138 -6.14 19.36 18.03
CA HIS A 138 -5.49 20.07 19.14
C HIS A 138 -5.38 21.58 18.91
N VAL A 139 -5.11 22.00 17.67
CA VAL A 139 -5.13 23.42 17.31
C VAL A 139 -6.52 24.02 17.50
N LEU A 140 -7.57 23.36 17.00
CA LEU A 140 -8.95 23.82 17.14
C LEU A 140 -9.39 23.93 18.62
N ILE A 141 -9.07 22.93 19.44
CA ILE A 141 -9.35 22.97 20.89
C ILE A 141 -8.59 24.10 21.59
N SER A 142 -7.31 24.31 21.23
CA SER A 142 -6.52 25.41 21.76
C SER A 142 -7.14 26.78 21.40
N GLN A 143 -7.55 26.96 20.17
CA GLN A 143 -8.22 28.19 19.70
C GLN A 143 -9.61 28.36 20.36
N SER A 144 -10.37 27.27 20.50
CA SER A 144 -11.65 27.27 21.21
C SER A 144 -11.49 27.80 22.63
N ASN A 145 -10.53 27.27 23.40
CA ASN A 145 -10.25 27.71 24.76
C ASN A 145 -9.76 29.16 24.83
N ARG A 146 -8.89 29.57 23.88
CA ARG A 146 -8.32 30.92 23.82
C ARG A 146 -9.37 32.00 23.56
N TYR A 147 -10.34 31.70 22.70
CA TYR A 147 -11.33 32.68 22.23
C TYR A 147 -12.75 32.39 22.74
N LYS A 148 -12.92 31.60 23.77
CA LYS A 148 -14.24 31.25 24.36
C LYS A 148 -15.07 32.46 24.77
N ASP A 149 -14.41 33.54 25.27
CA ASP A 149 -15.02 34.75 25.75
C ASP A 149 -15.12 35.87 24.70
N VAL A 150 -14.63 35.59 23.44
CA VAL A 150 -14.72 36.54 22.34
C VAL A 150 -16.03 36.30 21.60
N LEU A 151 -16.95 37.25 21.75
CA LEU A 151 -18.28 37.14 21.11
C LEU A 151 -18.24 37.33 19.61
N MET A 152 -19.09 36.61 18.95
CA MET A 152 -19.41 36.78 17.53
C MET A 152 -20.89 36.59 17.29
N PRO A 153 -21.48 37.22 16.23
CA PRO A 153 -22.87 36.97 15.85
C PRO A 153 -23.02 35.54 15.30
N GLY A 154 -24.01 34.80 15.81
CA GLY A 154 -24.46 33.54 15.21
C GLY A 154 -25.44 33.85 14.08
N TYR A 155 -25.28 33.16 12.93
CA TYR A 155 -26.08 33.36 11.74
C TYR A 155 -26.99 32.17 11.48
N THR A 156 -28.24 32.44 11.08
CA THR A 156 -29.13 31.47 10.45
C THR A 156 -29.76 32.12 9.19
N HIS A 157 -29.89 31.35 8.11
CA HIS A 157 -30.47 31.85 6.86
C HIS A 157 -29.82 33.17 6.36
N LEU A 158 -28.51 33.28 6.52
CA LEU A 158 -27.72 34.48 6.15
C LEU A 158 -28.07 35.76 6.94
N GLN A 159 -28.75 35.60 8.10
CA GLN A 159 -29.14 36.70 8.98
C GLN A 159 -28.56 36.51 10.37
N ILE A 160 -28.24 37.61 11.07
CA ILE A 160 -27.86 37.61 12.47
C ILE A 160 -29.02 37.08 13.29
N ALA A 161 -28.80 36.06 14.05
CA ALA A 161 -29.82 35.38 14.84
C ALA A 161 -29.61 35.53 16.34
N MET A 162 -28.43 35.10 16.85
CA MET A 162 -28.16 35.06 18.30
C MET A 162 -26.69 35.28 18.63
N PRO A 163 -26.37 35.65 19.89
CA PRO A 163 -24.98 35.70 20.36
C PRO A 163 -24.30 34.32 20.30
N SER A 164 -23.06 34.30 19.87
CA SER A 164 -22.19 33.13 19.88
C SER A 164 -20.77 33.55 20.29
N SER A 165 -19.82 32.63 20.25
CA SER A 165 -18.41 32.93 20.45
C SER A 165 -17.53 32.22 19.43
N PHE A 166 -16.34 32.77 19.20
CA PHE A 166 -15.33 32.08 18.39
C PHE A 166 -14.91 30.74 19.03
N GLY A 167 -14.93 30.65 20.36
CA GLY A 167 -14.67 29.40 21.06
C GLY A 167 -15.67 28.30 20.68
N LEU A 168 -16.97 28.61 20.70
CA LEU A 168 -18.00 27.67 20.29
C LEU A 168 -17.85 27.28 18.81
N TRP A 169 -17.49 28.23 17.95
CA TRP A 169 -17.30 28.01 16.52
C TRP A 169 -16.12 27.07 16.23
N PHE A 170 -14.95 27.28 16.85
CA PHE A 170 -13.80 26.37 16.70
C PHE A 170 -14.10 24.99 17.28
N GLY A 171 -14.80 24.92 18.41
CA GLY A 171 -15.19 23.67 19.06
C GLY A 171 -16.06 22.78 18.16
N ALA A 172 -16.98 23.38 17.38
CA ALA A 172 -17.83 22.65 16.47
C ALA A 172 -17.03 21.89 15.37
N TYR A 173 -15.95 22.49 14.85
CA TYR A 173 -15.07 21.81 13.90
C TYR A 173 -14.27 20.68 14.56
N ALA A 174 -13.81 20.90 15.80
CA ALA A 174 -13.11 19.85 16.55
C ALA A 174 -14.03 18.65 16.79
N GLU A 175 -15.30 18.86 17.14
CA GLU A 175 -16.28 17.79 17.34
C GLU A 175 -16.56 17.03 16.02
N SER A 176 -16.72 17.76 14.89
CA SER A 176 -16.89 17.15 13.58
C SER A 176 -15.71 16.23 13.19
N LEU A 177 -14.47 16.61 13.51
CA LEU A 177 -13.29 15.76 13.23
C LEU A 177 -13.32 14.43 14.01
N VAL A 178 -13.95 14.40 15.22
CA VAL A 178 -14.11 13.15 15.98
C VAL A 178 -15.01 12.17 15.23
N ASP A 179 -16.09 12.66 14.64
CA ASP A 179 -16.99 11.83 13.84
C ASP A 179 -16.30 11.32 12.57
N ASP A 180 -15.53 12.18 11.88
CA ASP A 180 -14.75 11.80 10.70
C ASP A 180 -13.73 10.70 11.01
N MET A 181 -13.13 10.69 12.22
CA MET A 181 -12.22 9.64 12.67
C MET A 181 -12.89 8.28 12.81
N MET A 182 -14.20 8.20 13.08
CA MET A 182 -14.94 6.93 13.09
C MET A 182 -14.98 6.31 11.70
N PHE A 183 -15.19 7.11 10.65
CA PHE A 183 -15.14 6.64 9.26
C PHE A 183 -13.73 6.24 8.86
N LEU A 184 -12.71 7.00 9.25
CA LEU A 184 -11.31 6.66 9.00
C LEU A 184 -10.93 5.33 9.66
N GLN A 185 -11.38 5.09 10.90
CA GLN A 185 -11.15 3.82 11.59
C GLN A 185 -11.85 2.64 10.88
N ALA A 186 -13.06 2.84 10.39
CA ALA A 186 -13.78 1.82 9.62
C ALA A 186 -13.05 1.50 8.30
N ALA A 187 -12.56 2.52 7.60
CA ALA A 187 -11.75 2.36 6.40
C ALA A 187 -10.45 1.58 6.69
N TYR A 188 -9.74 1.93 7.79
CA TYR A 188 -8.55 1.22 8.22
C TYR A 188 -8.82 -0.27 8.48
N LYS A 189 -9.86 -0.60 9.24
CA LYS A 189 -10.27 -1.99 9.53
C LYS A 189 -10.61 -2.77 8.26
N THR A 190 -11.24 -2.13 7.29
CA THR A 190 -11.59 -2.74 6.01
C THR A 190 -10.34 -3.00 5.16
N CYS A 191 -9.42 -2.05 5.12
CA CYS A 191 -8.17 -2.15 4.38
C CYS A 191 -7.19 -3.15 5.02
N ASN A 192 -7.17 -3.29 6.35
CA ASN A 192 -6.19 -4.07 7.10
C ASN A 192 -6.44 -5.59 7.02
N ARG A 193 -6.60 -6.11 5.78
CA ARG A 193 -6.80 -7.53 5.48
C ARG A 193 -5.89 -7.97 4.36
N ASN A 194 -5.11 -9.02 4.62
CA ASN A 194 -4.14 -9.56 3.67
C ASN A 194 -4.82 -10.20 2.44
N PRO A 195 -4.55 -9.74 1.21
CA PRO A 195 -5.05 -10.35 -0.02
C PRO A 195 -4.10 -11.40 -0.60
N LEU A 196 -2.83 -11.43 -0.15
CA LEU A 196 -1.76 -12.24 -0.73
C LEU A 196 -2.10 -13.74 -0.68
N GLY A 197 -1.75 -14.46 -1.74
CA GLY A 197 -2.12 -15.86 -1.96
C GLY A 197 -3.47 -16.06 -2.64
N SER A 198 -4.18 -14.97 -3.01
CA SER A 198 -5.34 -15.05 -3.89
C SER A 198 -4.96 -15.30 -5.35
N ALA A 199 -3.69 -15.14 -5.69
CA ALA A 199 -3.12 -15.25 -7.02
C ALA A 199 -3.88 -14.39 -8.05
N ALA A 200 -4.24 -14.95 -9.20
CA ALA A 200 -5.01 -14.24 -10.22
C ALA A 200 -6.52 -14.11 -9.91
N GLY A 201 -6.95 -14.45 -8.70
CA GLY A 201 -8.32 -14.31 -8.22
C GLY A 201 -9.03 -15.59 -7.81
N TYR A 202 -8.41 -16.75 -8.01
CA TYR A 202 -8.99 -18.06 -7.70
C TYR A 202 -8.09 -18.93 -6.82
N GLY A 203 -7.03 -18.32 -6.25
CA GLY A 203 -6.04 -19.02 -5.44
C GLY A 203 -4.97 -19.74 -6.26
N SER A 204 -4.21 -20.58 -5.59
CA SER A 204 -3.12 -21.36 -6.16
C SER A 204 -3.23 -22.83 -5.74
N SER A 205 -2.71 -23.74 -6.55
CA SER A 205 -2.53 -25.16 -6.19
C SER A 205 -1.35 -25.41 -5.25
N PHE A 206 -0.49 -24.41 -5.06
CA PHE A 206 0.56 -24.49 -4.06
C PHE A 206 -0.02 -24.38 -2.64
N PRO A 207 0.56 -25.06 -1.63
CA PRO A 207 0.07 -25.02 -0.25
C PRO A 207 0.52 -23.73 0.47
N LEU A 208 0.15 -22.55 -0.09
CA LEU A 208 0.57 -21.25 0.43
C LEU A 208 0.03 -20.99 1.84
N ASP A 209 0.90 -20.70 2.80
CA ASP A 209 0.51 -20.29 4.16
C ASP A 209 0.15 -18.80 4.20
N ARG A 210 -1.11 -18.53 3.92
CA ARG A 210 -1.68 -17.17 3.93
C ARG A 210 -1.77 -16.58 5.33
N GLU A 211 -1.87 -17.41 6.37
CA GLU A 211 -1.86 -16.94 7.74
C GLU A 211 -0.46 -16.45 8.14
N MET A 212 0.57 -17.14 7.71
CA MET A 212 1.96 -16.71 7.93
C MET A 212 2.23 -15.36 7.30
N THR A 213 1.88 -15.16 6.03
CA THR A 213 2.07 -13.86 5.37
C THR A 213 1.23 -12.76 6.01
N THR A 214 0.03 -13.07 6.52
CA THR A 214 -0.81 -12.14 7.28
C THR A 214 -0.11 -11.67 8.55
N ARG A 215 0.47 -12.58 9.33
CA ARG A 215 1.25 -12.25 10.54
C ARG A 215 2.50 -11.46 10.22
N LEU A 216 3.28 -11.89 9.22
CA LEU A 216 4.53 -11.22 8.84
C LEU A 216 4.32 -9.77 8.40
N LEU A 217 3.21 -9.48 7.71
CA LEU A 217 2.86 -8.14 7.22
C LEU A 217 2.04 -7.31 8.24
N GLY A 218 1.74 -7.90 9.40
CA GLY A 218 1.00 -7.22 10.48
C GLY A 218 -0.42 -6.82 10.07
N PHE A 219 -1.09 -7.64 9.27
CA PHE A 219 -2.52 -7.50 9.00
C PHE A 219 -3.33 -8.11 10.14
N ASP A 220 -4.50 -7.54 10.45
CA ASP A 220 -5.41 -8.07 11.46
C ASP A 220 -6.04 -9.41 11.05
N SER A 221 -6.25 -9.59 9.76
CA SER A 221 -6.84 -10.80 9.18
C SER A 221 -6.48 -10.91 7.70
N MET A 222 -6.99 -11.93 7.01
CA MET A 222 -6.86 -12.06 5.56
C MET A 222 -8.23 -11.93 4.86
N ASN A 223 -8.21 -11.69 3.57
CA ASN A 223 -9.38 -11.90 2.72
C ASN A 223 -9.55 -13.41 2.51
N TYR A 224 -10.42 -14.05 3.28
CA TYR A 224 -10.61 -15.52 3.24
C TYR A 224 -11.01 -16.00 1.86
N ASN A 225 -11.97 -15.34 1.24
CA ASN A 225 -12.39 -15.67 -0.11
C ASN A 225 -11.46 -15.02 -1.13
N VAL A 226 -10.80 -15.85 -1.94
CA VAL A 226 -9.79 -15.40 -2.93
C VAL A 226 -10.39 -14.58 -4.08
N VAL A 227 -11.65 -14.80 -4.43
CA VAL A 227 -12.38 -13.99 -5.42
C VAL A 227 -12.67 -12.61 -4.84
N TYR A 228 -13.13 -12.55 -3.59
CA TYR A 228 -13.39 -11.28 -2.90
C TYR A 228 -12.11 -10.45 -2.75
N ALA A 229 -10.95 -11.07 -2.53
CA ALA A 229 -9.67 -10.37 -2.48
C ALA A 229 -9.45 -9.48 -3.71
N GLN A 230 -9.79 -9.98 -4.90
CA GLN A 230 -9.68 -9.23 -6.15
C GLN A 230 -10.81 -8.19 -6.34
N MET A 231 -12.04 -8.52 -5.93
CA MET A 231 -13.18 -7.59 -5.98
C MET A 231 -13.00 -6.41 -5.02
N GLY A 232 -12.25 -6.58 -3.95
CA GLY A 232 -11.97 -5.58 -2.92
C GLY A 232 -10.86 -4.58 -3.26
N ARG A 233 -10.43 -4.46 -4.53
CA ARG A 233 -9.28 -3.66 -4.95
C ARG A 233 -9.34 -2.18 -4.51
N GLY A 234 -10.49 -1.59 -4.43
CA GLY A 234 -10.68 -0.20 -4.00
C GLY A 234 -11.16 -0.02 -2.56
N LYS A 235 -11.09 -1.07 -1.73
CA LYS A 235 -11.61 -1.07 -0.36
C LYS A 235 -10.50 -1.21 0.67
#